data_18319a62695c9a82130a33e6f676e407
#
_entry.id   18319a62695c9a82130a33e6f676e407
#
_cell.length_a   1.000
_cell.length_b   1.000
_cell.length_c   1.000
_cell.angle_alpha   90.00
_cell.angle_beta   90.00
_cell.angle_gamma   90.00
#
_symmetry.space_group_name_H-M   'P 1'
#
loop_
_entity.id
_entity.type
_entity.pdbx_description
1 polymer ?
#
loop_
_entity_poly.entity_id
_entity_poly.type
_entity_poly.pdbx_seq_one_letter_code
_entity_poly.pdbx_strand_id
1 'polypeptide(L)'
;MESTAHLNPASLEIPLQLINNALAPCTIYTFGHRCQSNNSWNALVAEAGTSQPTHPAYLMVFTNAANPNSALDLANLVRERSRGAITVTLLIHKPADLSTVQPNQQWFLWSVLRDAQSLSLDKSAIPYWPHNWHPLRDIKAARAYWLKFEAVAGFYINAAAASDHVEVELVKIALLHQAAEHIALGLISTFMGYSPNQYSLQYLLGLCSHFTSLPSALFPQSTRWQQKRFKQLCAPPSMLRHWTHLDTSEADFIYLFDALPNSVTRRANSPPPNSPVWKTKRQP
;
A
#
# COMPACT_ATOMS: atom_id res chain seq x y z
N MET A 1 -13.03 1.72 25.45
CA MET A 1 -13.90 0.99 24.49
C MET A 1 -13.89 1.79 23.21
N GLU A 2 -12.96 1.48 22.28
CA GLU A 2 -12.95 2.10 20.96
C GLU A 2 -14.06 1.44 20.15
N SER A 3 -15.01 2.25 19.73
CA SER A 3 -16.06 1.86 18.80
C SER A 3 -15.39 1.34 17.52
N THR A 4 -15.52 0.05 17.25
CA THR A 4 -15.22 -0.52 15.93
C THR A 4 -16.21 0.11 14.96
N ALA A 5 -15.80 1.20 14.33
CA ALA A 5 -16.57 1.83 13.25
C ALA A 5 -16.65 0.81 12.12
N HIS A 6 -17.76 0.06 12.07
CA HIS A 6 -18.07 -0.81 10.94
C HIS A 6 -18.18 0.06 9.69
N LEU A 7 -17.50 -0.33 8.64
CA LEU A 7 -17.64 0.30 7.34
C LEU A 7 -19.11 0.22 6.94
N ASN A 8 -19.74 1.36 6.66
CA ASN A 8 -21.10 1.35 6.16
C ASN A 8 -21.09 0.67 4.78
N PRO A 9 -21.77 -0.47 4.58
CA PRO A 9 -21.79 -1.16 3.28
C PRO A 9 -22.19 -0.25 2.12
N ALA A 10 -23.05 0.72 2.37
CA ALA A 10 -23.46 1.72 1.36
C ALA A 10 -22.28 2.56 0.83
N SER A 11 -21.22 2.76 1.62
CA SER A 11 -20.02 3.48 1.14
C SER A 11 -19.18 2.67 0.17
N LEU A 12 -19.33 1.34 0.11
CA LEU A 12 -18.61 0.46 -0.80
C LEU A 12 -19.38 0.04 -2.04
N GLU A 13 -20.60 0.54 -2.24
CA GLU A 13 -21.44 0.13 -3.37
C GLU A 13 -20.77 0.37 -4.72
N ILE A 14 -20.21 1.58 -4.93
CA ILE A 14 -19.50 1.91 -6.18
C ILE A 14 -18.26 0.99 -6.38
N PRO A 15 -17.34 0.84 -5.40
CA PRO A 15 -16.22 -0.10 -5.53
C PRO A 15 -16.68 -1.52 -5.87
N LEU A 16 -17.65 -2.05 -5.14
CA LEU A 16 -18.12 -3.43 -5.34
C LEU A 16 -18.74 -3.63 -6.74
N GLN A 17 -19.53 -2.67 -7.20
CA GLN A 17 -20.12 -2.73 -8.55
C GLN A 17 -19.03 -2.73 -9.63
N LEU A 18 -18.01 -1.87 -9.52
CA LEU A 18 -16.91 -1.82 -10.49
C LEU A 18 -16.07 -3.09 -10.48
N ILE A 19 -15.76 -3.62 -9.30
CA ILE A 19 -14.99 -4.86 -9.14
C ILE A 19 -15.80 -6.04 -9.70
N ASN A 20 -17.09 -6.14 -9.39
CA ASN A 20 -17.96 -7.21 -9.90
C ASN A 20 -18.03 -7.18 -11.43
N ASN A 21 -18.18 -6.02 -12.03
CA ASN A 21 -18.25 -5.88 -13.49
C ASN A 21 -16.93 -6.22 -14.19
N ALA A 22 -15.80 -5.90 -13.56
CA ALA A 22 -14.48 -6.07 -14.19
C ALA A 22 -13.89 -7.47 -13.98
N LEU A 23 -14.13 -8.10 -12.82
CA LEU A 23 -13.42 -9.31 -12.40
C LEU A 23 -14.33 -10.52 -12.19
N ALA A 24 -15.66 -10.35 -12.16
CA ALA A 24 -16.59 -11.42 -11.80
C ALA A 24 -16.08 -12.27 -10.62
N PRO A 25 -15.85 -11.64 -9.44
CA PRO A 25 -15.14 -12.28 -8.34
C PRO A 25 -15.97 -13.41 -7.73
N CYS A 26 -15.27 -14.45 -7.28
CA CYS A 26 -15.87 -15.50 -6.47
C CYS A 26 -16.18 -14.97 -5.06
N THR A 27 -15.27 -14.20 -4.49
CA THR A 27 -15.45 -13.61 -3.16
C THR A 27 -14.60 -12.35 -2.98
N ILE A 28 -15.13 -11.42 -2.19
CA ILE A 28 -14.45 -10.18 -1.79
C ILE A 28 -14.45 -10.09 -0.26
N TYR A 29 -13.26 -9.83 0.31
CA TYR A 29 -13.08 -9.54 1.73
C TYR A 29 -12.58 -8.13 1.93
N THR A 30 -13.08 -7.42 2.95
CA THR A 30 -12.43 -6.21 3.45
C THR A 30 -11.61 -6.55 4.68
N PHE A 31 -10.30 -6.29 4.62
CA PHE A 31 -9.39 -6.56 5.73
C PHE A 31 -8.89 -5.29 6.43
N GLY A 32 -9.39 -4.14 6.01
CA GLY A 32 -9.13 -2.87 6.69
C GLY A 32 -9.81 -1.70 6.03
N HIS A 33 -10.04 -0.67 6.82
CA HIS A 33 -10.50 0.63 6.35
C HIS A 33 -10.01 1.72 7.30
N ARG A 34 -9.95 2.95 6.81
CA ARG A 34 -9.69 4.14 7.62
C ARG A 34 -10.69 5.23 7.22
N CYS A 35 -11.08 6.04 8.17
CA CYS A 35 -11.78 7.29 7.91
C CYS A 35 -10.80 8.43 8.18
N GLN A 36 -10.46 9.21 7.16
CA GLN A 36 -9.62 10.39 7.31
C GLN A 36 -10.50 11.63 7.06
N SER A 37 -10.79 12.37 8.11
CA SER A 37 -11.39 13.71 8.00
C SER A 37 -10.26 14.73 7.96
N ASN A 38 -10.00 15.33 6.81
CA ASN A 38 -9.09 16.45 6.68
C ASN A 38 -9.90 17.76 6.87
N ASN A 39 -10.03 18.22 8.11
CA ASN A 39 -10.51 19.56 8.38
C ASN A 39 -9.33 20.52 8.34
N SER A 40 -9.14 21.23 7.23
CA SER A 40 -8.22 22.36 7.18
C SER A 40 -9.00 23.66 7.28
N TRP A 41 -8.77 24.43 8.33
CA TRP A 41 -9.28 25.77 8.46
C TRP A 41 -8.15 26.79 8.20
N ASN A 42 -8.43 27.80 7.38
CA ASN A 42 -7.49 28.89 7.13
C ASN A 42 -8.24 30.23 7.25
N ALA A 43 -7.81 31.07 8.21
CA ALA A 43 -8.43 32.37 8.46
C ALA A 43 -8.35 33.36 7.30
N LEU A 44 -7.47 33.12 6.31
CA LEU A 44 -7.25 34.00 5.16
C LEU A 44 -8.01 33.53 3.89
N VAL A 45 -8.65 32.39 3.93
CA VAL A 45 -9.43 31.85 2.82
C VAL A 45 -10.86 31.66 3.30
N ALA A 46 -11.78 32.47 2.77
CA ALA A 46 -13.19 32.48 3.18
C ALA A 46 -13.96 31.18 2.86
N GLU A 47 -13.41 30.34 1.99
CA GLU A 47 -13.91 28.99 1.75
C GLU A 47 -12.99 28.02 2.48
N ALA A 48 -13.46 27.52 3.63
CA ALA A 48 -12.92 26.29 4.19
C ALA A 48 -13.08 25.21 3.12
N GLY A 49 -11.98 24.83 2.48
CA GLY A 49 -11.97 23.69 1.58
C GLY A 49 -12.31 22.47 2.41
N THR A 50 -13.60 22.14 2.47
CA THR A 50 -14.05 20.84 2.97
C THR A 50 -13.56 19.80 2.00
N SER A 51 -12.29 19.36 2.17
CA SER A 51 -11.86 18.17 1.49
C SER A 51 -12.78 17.06 2.00
N GLN A 52 -13.53 16.46 1.08
CA GLN A 52 -14.41 15.35 1.45
C GLN A 52 -13.58 14.29 2.18
N PRO A 53 -14.12 13.72 3.27
CA PRO A 53 -13.39 12.68 3.99
C PRO A 53 -13.07 11.53 3.03
N THR A 54 -11.80 11.16 2.95
CA THR A 54 -11.38 10.06 2.12
C THR A 54 -11.50 8.77 2.93
N HIS A 55 -12.18 7.78 2.37
CA HIS A 55 -12.36 6.46 2.97
C HIS A 55 -11.48 5.43 2.25
N PRO A 56 -10.22 5.23 2.68
CA PRO A 56 -9.40 4.15 2.15
C PRO A 56 -9.93 2.80 2.64
N ALA A 57 -10.20 1.91 1.69
CA ALA A 57 -10.60 0.52 1.93
C ALA A 57 -9.57 -0.45 1.35
N TYR A 58 -9.29 -1.52 2.06
CA TYR A 58 -8.34 -2.57 1.67
C TYR A 58 -9.12 -3.84 1.42
N LEU A 59 -9.13 -4.28 0.17
CA LEU A 59 -9.96 -5.38 -0.29
C LEU A 59 -9.11 -6.52 -0.84
N MET A 60 -9.42 -7.73 -0.43
CA MET A 60 -8.90 -8.95 -1.03
C MET A 60 -9.97 -9.56 -1.92
N VAL A 61 -9.64 -9.76 -3.19
CA VAL A 61 -10.55 -10.24 -4.24
C VAL A 61 -10.05 -11.58 -4.75
N PHE A 62 -10.88 -12.61 -4.64
CA PHE A 62 -10.63 -13.90 -5.26
C PHE A 62 -11.43 -14.01 -6.56
N THR A 63 -10.73 -14.26 -7.67
CA THR A 63 -11.34 -14.39 -8.99
C THR A 63 -10.54 -15.32 -9.89
N ASN A 64 -11.22 -16.10 -10.73
CA ASN A 64 -10.58 -16.93 -11.75
C ASN A 64 -10.07 -16.07 -12.94
N ALA A 65 -10.63 -14.87 -13.14
CA ALA A 65 -10.24 -13.90 -14.16
C ALA A 65 -9.07 -13.00 -13.69
N ALA A 66 -8.29 -13.41 -12.69
CA ALA A 66 -7.27 -12.59 -12.08
C ALA A 66 -6.22 -12.10 -13.08
N ASN A 67 -6.22 -10.80 -13.29
CA ASN A 67 -5.13 -10.06 -13.88
C ASN A 67 -4.62 -9.07 -12.83
N PRO A 68 -3.47 -9.32 -12.18
CA PRO A 68 -2.95 -8.46 -11.13
C PRO A 68 -2.72 -7.02 -11.59
N ASN A 69 -2.45 -6.79 -12.88
CA ASN A 69 -2.26 -5.44 -13.43
C ASN A 69 -3.55 -4.60 -13.41
N SER A 70 -4.72 -5.23 -13.32
CA SER A 70 -5.99 -4.52 -13.23
C SER A 70 -6.25 -3.88 -11.86
N ALA A 71 -5.50 -4.23 -10.82
CA ALA A 71 -5.75 -3.72 -9.46
C ALA A 71 -5.56 -2.20 -9.37
N LEU A 72 -4.51 -1.65 -9.99
CA LEU A 72 -4.25 -0.21 -9.98
C LEU A 72 -5.27 0.54 -10.86
N ASP A 73 -5.59 0.00 -12.03
CA ASP A 73 -6.56 0.62 -12.94
C ASP A 73 -7.95 0.68 -12.31
N LEU A 74 -8.38 -0.42 -11.66
CA LEU A 74 -9.64 -0.46 -10.91
C LEU A 74 -9.62 0.51 -9.72
N ALA A 75 -8.52 0.59 -8.98
CA ALA A 75 -8.38 1.53 -7.88
C ALA A 75 -8.48 2.99 -8.36
N ASN A 76 -7.87 3.32 -9.51
CA ASN A 76 -7.98 4.63 -10.13
C ASN A 76 -9.41 4.91 -10.60
N LEU A 77 -10.08 3.93 -11.22
CA LEU A 77 -11.47 4.05 -11.66
C LEU A 77 -12.42 4.27 -10.49
N VAL A 78 -12.24 3.55 -9.38
CA VAL A 78 -13.02 3.77 -8.15
C VAL A 78 -12.84 5.19 -7.63
N ARG A 79 -11.59 5.66 -7.56
CA ARG A 79 -11.28 7.03 -7.11
C ARG A 79 -11.93 8.07 -8.01
N GLU A 80 -11.89 7.88 -9.32
CA GLU A 80 -12.51 8.78 -10.29
C GLU A 80 -14.04 8.80 -10.13
N ARG A 81 -14.68 7.65 -10.11
CA ARG A 81 -16.15 7.52 -10.01
C ARG A 81 -16.69 8.03 -8.67
N SER A 82 -15.91 7.87 -7.60
CA SER A 82 -16.25 8.40 -6.27
C SER A 82 -15.85 9.88 -6.08
N ARG A 83 -15.30 10.55 -7.12
CA ARG A 83 -14.75 11.90 -7.04
C ARG A 83 -13.72 12.08 -5.91
N GLY A 84 -12.92 11.03 -5.66
CA GLY A 84 -11.90 11.03 -4.61
C GLY A 84 -12.41 10.69 -3.20
N ALA A 85 -13.72 10.52 -2.98
CA ALA A 85 -14.26 10.19 -1.67
C ALA A 85 -13.85 8.78 -1.19
N ILE A 86 -13.64 7.83 -2.11
CA ILE A 86 -13.24 6.46 -1.81
C ILE A 86 -11.95 6.13 -2.53
N THR A 87 -11.02 5.55 -1.81
CA THR A 87 -9.81 4.94 -2.38
C THR A 87 -9.77 3.48 -1.99
N VAL A 88 -9.39 2.61 -2.93
CA VAL A 88 -9.26 1.17 -2.65
C VAL A 88 -7.85 0.70 -2.95
N THR A 89 -7.37 -0.22 -2.12
CA THR A 89 -6.18 -1.02 -2.42
C THR A 89 -6.64 -2.46 -2.60
N LEU A 90 -6.42 -3.03 -3.78
CA LEU A 90 -6.92 -4.33 -4.16
C LEU A 90 -5.80 -5.37 -4.13
N LEU A 91 -6.00 -6.47 -3.42
CA LEU A 91 -5.20 -7.69 -3.51
C LEU A 91 -6.02 -8.69 -4.33
N ILE A 92 -5.57 -8.97 -5.56
CA ILE A 92 -6.29 -9.86 -6.48
C ILE A 92 -5.56 -11.21 -6.55
N HIS A 93 -6.26 -12.29 -6.21
CA HIS A 93 -5.74 -13.65 -6.20
C HIS A 93 -6.68 -14.61 -6.90
N LYS A 94 -6.14 -15.71 -7.42
CA LYS A 94 -6.94 -16.86 -7.83
C LYS A 94 -7.19 -17.75 -6.62
N PRO A 95 -8.37 -18.35 -6.48
CA PRO A 95 -8.63 -19.32 -5.40
C PRO A 95 -7.59 -20.45 -5.37
N ALA A 96 -7.13 -20.92 -6.54
CA ALA A 96 -6.13 -21.97 -6.66
C ALA A 96 -4.75 -21.56 -6.08
N ASP A 97 -4.41 -20.25 -6.06
CA ASP A 97 -3.15 -19.76 -5.53
C ASP A 97 -2.99 -20.05 -4.04
N LEU A 98 -4.12 -20.16 -3.30
CA LEU A 98 -4.12 -20.47 -1.87
C LEU A 98 -3.47 -21.82 -1.53
N SER A 99 -3.52 -22.79 -2.44
CA SER A 99 -2.92 -24.11 -2.25
C SER A 99 -1.38 -24.11 -2.41
N THR A 100 -0.83 -23.10 -3.10
CA THR A 100 0.59 -22.97 -3.44
C THR A 100 1.30 -21.84 -2.69
N VAL A 101 0.59 -21.20 -1.76
CA VAL A 101 1.10 -20.06 -0.99
C VAL A 101 2.35 -20.42 -0.22
N GLN A 102 3.36 -19.58 -0.35
CA GLN A 102 4.60 -19.70 0.41
C GLN A 102 4.33 -19.67 1.93
N PRO A 103 5.03 -20.46 2.75
CA PRO A 103 4.79 -20.54 4.19
C PRO A 103 4.78 -19.19 4.91
N ASN A 104 5.62 -18.23 4.47
CA ASN A 104 5.68 -16.89 5.03
C ASN A 104 4.44 -16.04 4.79
N GLN A 105 3.65 -16.34 3.73
CA GLN A 105 2.42 -15.62 3.39
C GLN A 105 1.17 -16.26 3.98
N GLN A 106 1.26 -17.51 4.38
CA GLN A 106 0.14 -18.29 4.88
C GLN A 106 -0.55 -17.62 6.06
N TRP A 107 0.25 -17.05 6.98
CA TRP A 107 -0.27 -16.33 8.14
C TRP A 107 -1.16 -15.14 7.77
N PHE A 108 -0.74 -14.33 6.80
CA PHE A 108 -1.51 -13.16 6.37
C PHE A 108 -2.84 -13.57 5.73
N LEU A 109 -2.79 -14.48 4.77
CA LEU A 109 -3.99 -14.94 4.07
C LEU A 109 -4.97 -15.62 5.02
N TRP A 110 -4.46 -16.47 5.92
CA TRP A 110 -5.27 -17.09 6.96
C TRP A 110 -5.94 -16.05 7.87
N SER A 111 -5.19 -15.01 8.30
CA SER A 111 -5.74 -13.95 9.14
C SER A 111 -6.84 -13.17 8.42
N VAL A 112 -6.68 -12.90 7.12
CA VAL A 112 -7.71 -12.24 6.33
C VAL A 112 -8.94 -13.12 6.20
N LEU A 113 -8.79 -14.38 5.82
CA LEU A 113 -9.92 -15.30 5.64
C LEU A 113 -10.70 -15.58 6.93
N ARG A 114 -10.02 -15.55 8.09
CA ARG A 114 -10.63 -15.75 9.40
C ARG A 114 -11.34 -14.51 9.93
N ASP A 115 -10.67 -13.37 9.88
CA ASP A 115 -11.05 -12.17 10.65
C ASP A 115 -11.67 -11.06 9.78
N ALA A 116 -11.49 -11.11 8.46
CA ALA A 116 -12.00 -10.11 7.55
C ALA A 116 -13.51 -10.26 7.30
N GLN A 117 -14.16 -9.15 7.04
CA GLN A 117 -15.57 -9.13 6.66
C GLN A 117 -15.74 -9.56 5.20
N SER A 118 -16.52 -10.60 4.94
CA SER A 118 -16.94 -10.97 3.58
C SER A 118 -17.98 -9.99 3.07
N LEU A 119 -17.74 -9.46 1.87
CA LEU A 119 -18.62 -8.52 1.17
C LEU A 119 -19.41 -9.17 0.02
N SER A 120 -19.10 -10.42 -0.31
CA SER A 120 -19.81 -11.18 -1.35
C SER A 120 -20.52 -12.40 -0.77
N LEU A 121 -21.59 -12.84 -1.46
CA LEU A 121 -22.48 -13.89 -0.97
C LEU A 121 -21.97 -15.32 -1.27
N ASP A 122 -21.11 -15.49 -2.26
CA ASP A 122 -20.65 -16.82 -2.64
C ASP A 122 -19.36 -17.21 -1.93
N LYS A 123 -19.50 -18.02 -0.88
CA LYS A 123 -18.37 -18.58 -0.13
C LYS A 123 -17.91 -19.94 -0.69
N SER A 124 -18.63 -20.52 -1.66
CA SER A 124 -18.38 -21.88 -2.12
C SER A 124 -17.11 -22.04 -2.95
N ALA A 125 -16.63 -20.96 -3.54
CA ALA A 125 -15.49 -20.95 -4.45
C ALA A 125 -14.11 -20.86 -3.76
N ILE A 126 -14.07 -20.68 -2.44
CA ILE A 126 -12.80 -20.60 -1.70
C ILE A 126 -12.39 -22.02 -1.31
N PRO A 127 -11.13 -22.42 -1.60
CA PRO A 127 -10.64 -23.70 -1.15
C PRO A 127 -10.82 -23.84 0.37
N TYR A 128 -11.30 -25.02 0.77
CA TYR A 128 -11.44 -25.34 2.19
C TYR A 128 -10.07 -25.22 2.86
N TRP A 129 -9.98 -24.30 3.80
CA TRP A 129 -8.81 -24.15 4.64
C TRP A 129 -9.03 -24.95 5.92
N PRO A 130 -8.12 -25.85 6.31
CA PRO A 130 -8.32 -26.66 7.49
C PRO A 130 -8.55 -25.79 8.72
N HIS A 131 -9.67 -25.95 9.40
CA HIS A 131 -10.04 -25.14 10.58
C HIS A 131 -9.01 -25.21 11.72
N ASN A 132 -8.25 -26.31 11.78
CA ASN A 132 -7.25 -26.54 12.83
C ASN A 132 -5.86 -26.03 12.46
N TRP A 133 -5.69 -25.39 11.30
CA TRP A 133 -4.41 -24.91 10.85
C TRP A 133 -4.24 -23.45 11.20
N HIS A 134 -3.33 -23.16 12.13
CA HIS A 134 -3.01 -21.83 12.62
C HIS A 134 -1.55 -21.52 12.28
N PRO A 135 -1.26 -21.02 11.07
CA PRO A 135 0.12 -20.69 10.71
C PRO A 135 0.66 -19.62 11.64
N LEU A 136 1.81 -19.91 12.24
CA LEU A 136 2.50 -18.93 13.07
C LEU A 136 3.27 -17.96 12.19
N ARG A 137 3.28 -16.71 12.63
CA ARG A 137 4.09 -15.70 11.99
C ARG A 137 5.56 -15.91 12.34
N ASP A 138 6.41 -16.06 11.33
CA ASP A 138 7.86 -16.13 11.53
C ASP A 138 8.47 -14.72 11.65
N ILE A 139 8.58 -14.24 12.90
CA ILE A 139 9.17 -12.92 13.19
C ILE A 139 10.67 -12.89 12.87
N LYS A 140 11.35 -14.02 13.00
CA LYS A 140 12.79 -14.13 12.69
C LYS A 140 13.03 -13.93 11.19
N ALA A 141 12.26 -14.62 10.35
CA ALA A 141 12.30 -14.45 8.91
C ALA A 141 11.89 -13.02 8.51
N ALA A 142 10.83 -12.47 9.09
CA ALA A 142 10.40 -11.10 8.82
C ALA A 142 11.51 -10.07 9.11
N ARG A 143 12.26 -10.24 10.23
CA ARG A 143 13.41 -9.39 10.56
C ARG A 143 14.56 -9.55 9.58
N ALA A 144 14.88 -10.78 9.18
CA ALA A 144 15.93 -11.05 8.21
C ALA A 144 15.61 -10.45 6.84
N TYR A 145 14.35 -10.52 6.40
CA TYR A 145 13.87 -9.87 5.18
C TYR A 145 13.99 -8.35 5.27
N TRP A 146 13.57 -7.75 6.40
CA TRP A 146 13.70 -6.30 6.60
C TRP A 146 15.14 -5.83 6.42
N LEU A 147 16.10 -6.48 7.11
CA LEU A 147 17.52 -6.11 7.02
C LEU A 147 18.06 -6.20 5.58
N LYS A 148 17.61 -7.19 4.81
CA LYS A 148 17.98 -7.33 3.40
C LYS A 148 17.43 -6.16 2.56
N PHE A 149 16.15 -5.83 2.71
CA PHE A 149 15.53 -4.72 1.97
C PHE A 149 16.13 -3.37 2.37
N GLU A 150 16.41 -3.16 3.65
CA GLU A 150 17.05 -1.96 4.18
C GLU A 150 18.46 -1.77 3.57
N ALA A 151 19.26 -2.83 3.51
CA ALA A 151 20.60 -2.78 2.90
C ALA A 151 20.54 -2.41 1.42
N VAL A 152 19.61 -3.00 0.66
CA VAL A 152 19.43 -2.70 -0.77
C VAL A 152 18.93 -1.26 -0.96
N ALA A 153 17.98 -0.81 -0.17
CA ALA A 153 17.49 0.57 -0.23
C ALA A 153 18.62 1.57 0.10
N GLY A 154 19.41 1.30 1.13
CA GLY A 154 20.59 2.11 1.48
C GLY A 154 21.60 2.21 0.35
N PHE A 155 21.84 1.12 -0.38
CA PHE A 155 22.70 1.13 -1.56
C PHE A 155 22.18 2.10 -2.63
N TYR A 156 20.89 2.05 -2.96
CA TYR A 156 20.31 2.95 -3.96
C TYR A 156 20.32 4.42 -3.51
N ILE A 157 20.05 4.70 -2.23
CA ILE A 157 20.12 6.07 -1.68
C ILE A 157 21.55 6.61 -1.79
N ASN A 158 22.56 5.81 -1.41
CA ASN A 158 23.96 6.20 -1.48
C ASN A 158 24.41 6.41 -2.95
N ALA A 159 23.97 5.55 -3.86
CA ALA A 159 24.24 5.71 -5.29
C ALA A 159 23.64 7.00 -5.86
N ALA A 160 22.40 7.36 -5.44
CA ALA A 160 21.77 8.63 -5.83
C ALA A 160 22.53 9.85 -5.28
N ALA A 161 23.06 9.75 -4.04
CA ALA A 161 23.84 10.81 -3.41
C ALA A 161 25.22 11.00 -4.06
N ALA A 162 25.87 9.92 -4.50
CA ALA A 162 27.24 9.93 -5.03
C ALA A 162 27.34 10.47 -6.47
N SER A 163 26.22 10.73 -7.14
CA SER A 163 26.22 11.23 -8.52
C SER A 163 26.37 12.74 -8.56
N ASP A 164 27.57 13.24 -8.91
CA ASP A 164 27.89 14.67 -9.02
C ASP A 164 27.65 15.26 -10.41
N HIS A 165 27.19 14.46 -11.37
CA HIS A 165 26.94 14.92 -12.72
C HIS A 165 25.70 15.81 -12.80
N VAL A 166 25.82 16.91 -13.51
CA VAL A 166 24.70 17.77 -13.91
C VAL A 166 23.85 17.01 -14.95
N GLU A 167 22.54 17.26 -14.97
CA GLU A 167 21.59 16.68 -15.93
C GLU A 167 21.26 15.19 -15.75
N VAL A 168 21.56 14.62 -14.57
CA VAL A 168 21.21 13.22 -14.24
C VAL A 168 20.14 13.11 -13.16
N GLU A 169 19.42 14.22 -12.86
CA GLU A 169 18.39 14.25 -11.79
C GLU A 169 17.34 13.16 -11.98
N LEU A 170 16.96 12.87 -13.19
CA LEU A 170 16.01 11.81 -13.50
C LEU A 170 16.56 10.43 -13.13
N VAL A 171 17.86 10.18 -13.38
CA VAL A 171 18.53 8.93 -12.98
C VAL A 171 18.60 8.83 -11.45
N LYS A 172 18.93 9.93 -10.77
CA LYS A 172 18.92 10.00 -9.30
C LYS A 172 17.53 9.70 -8.75
N ILE A 173 16.46 10.27 -9.32
CA ILE A 173 15.08 9.99 -8.92
C ILE A 173 14.71 8.52 -9.19
N ALA A 174 15.18 7.91 -10.28
CA ALA A 174 14.96 6.50 -10.53
C ALA A 174 15.67 5.59 -9.50
N LEU A 175 16.85 5.97 -9.01
CA LEU A 175 17.49 5.29 -7.90
C LEU A 175 16.69 5.44 -6.59
N LEU A 176 16.13 6.63 -6.33
CA LEU A 176 15.23 6.85 -5.19
C LEU A 176 13.93 6.05 -5.31
N HIS A 177 13.40 5.89 -6.54
CA HIS A 177 12.26 4.98 -6.79
C HIS A 177 12.58 3.56 -6.35
N GLN A 178 13.75 3.02 -6.76
CA GLN A 178 14.18 1.68 -6.37
C GLN A 178 14.36 1.58 -4.84
N ALA A 179 14.95 2.59 -4.20
CA ALA A 179 15.06 2.63 -2.75
C ALA A 179 13.68 2.59 -2.06
N ALA A 180 12.74 3.43 -2.51
CA ALA A 180 11.39 3.49 -1.96
C ALA A 180 10.61 2.18 -2.16
N GLU A 181 10.77 1.54 -3.33
CA GLU A 181 10.19 0.23 -3.63
C GLU A 181 10.68 -0.84 -2.64
N HIS A 182 11.99 -0.92 -2.41
CA HIS A 182 12.56 -1.88 -1.47
C HIS A 182 12.14 -1.60 -0.02
N ILE A 183 12.06 -0.33 0.40
CA ILE A 183 11.52 0.05 1.71
C ILE A 183 10.07 -0.42 1.83
N ALA A 184 9.23 -0.15 0.84
CA ALA A 184 7.82 -0.54 0.86
C ALA A 184 7.65 -2.06 0.92
N LEU A 185 8.41 -2.82 0.11
CA LEU A 185 8.41 -4.29 0.12
C LEU A 185 8.86 -4.84 1.47
N GLY A 186 9.91 -4.26 2.05
CA GLY A 186 10.40 -4.62 3.39
C GLY A 186 9.34 -4.38 4.46
N LEU A 187 8.62 -3.26 4.38
CA LEU A 187 7.52 -2.93 5.28
C LEU A 187 6.36 -3.92 5.16
N ILE A 188 5.90 -4.19 3.93
CA ILE A 188 4.80 -5.13 3.65
C ILE A 188 5.16 -6.53 4.16
N SER A 189 6.35 -7.02 3.82
CA SER A 189 6.84 -8.32 4.30
C SER A 189 6.91 -8.38 5.83
N THR A 190 7.42 -7.30 6.46
CA THR A 190 7.61 -7.25 7.92
C THR A 190 6.29 -7.11 8.68
N PHE A 191 5.31 -6.35 8.18
CA PHE A 191 4.06 -6.10 8.90
C PHE A 191 2.95 -7.06 8.53
N MET A 192 2.83 -7.38 7.26
CA MET A 192 1.77 -8.24 6.75
C MET A 192 2.23 -9.69 6.55
N GLY A 193 3.56 -9.96 6.44
CA GLY A 193 4.04 -11.26 6.00
C GLY A 193 3.59 -11.58 4.58
N TYR A 194 3.37 -10.58 3.76
CA TYR A 194 2.80 -10.69 2.41
C TYR A 194 3.83 -10.31 1.35
N SER A 195 3.83 -11.02 0.24
CA SER A 195 4.59 -10.67 -0.96
C SER A 195 3.62 -10.23 -2.05
N PRO A 196 3.61 -8.95 -2.42
CA PRO A 196 2.70 -8.46 -3.45
C PRO A 196 2.95 -9.12 -4.81
N ASN A 197 1.91 -9.26 -5.60
CA ASN A 197 2.01 -9.70 -6.99
C ASN A 197 2.03 -8.54 -7.99
N GLN A 198 2.04 -7.31 -7.50
CA GLN A 198 2.16 -6.08 -8.27
C GLN A 198 3.20 -5.15 -7.61
N TYR A 199 4.08 -4.56 -8.42
CA TYR A 199 5.26 -3.84 -7.94
C TYR A 199 5.27 -2.35 -8.30
N SER A 200 4.15 -1.75 -8.76
CA SER A 200 4.16 -0.30 -8.95
C SER A 200 4.32 0.40 -7.59
N LEU A 201 5.22 1.35 -7.49
CA LEU A 201 5.54 2.02 -6.23
C LEU A 201 4.30 2.68 -5.60
N GLN A 202 3.43 3.27 -6.43
CA GLN A 202 2.17 3.85 -5.96
C GLN A 202 1.28 2.81 -5.26
N TYR A 203 1.19 1.61 -5.83
CA TYR A 203 0.43 0.49 -5.24
C TYR A 203 1.07 0.03 -3.92
N LEU A 204 2.39 -0.16 -3.88
CA LEU A 204 3.10 -0.60 -2.69
C LEU A 204 2.96 0.41 -1.54
N LEU A 205 3.09 1.71 -1.82
CA LEU A 205 2.89 2.76 -0.82
C LEU A 205 1.43 2.82 -0.34
N GLY A 206 0.46 2.60 -1.24
CA GLY A 206 -0.95 2.44 -0.90
C GLY A 206 -1.17 1.28 0.08
N LEU A 207 -0.54 0.14 -0.17
CA LEU A 207 -0.62 -1.03 0.70
C LEU A 207 0.06 -0.79 2.06
N CYS A 208 1.21 -0.09 2.09
CA CYS A 208 1.84 0.33 3.33
C CYS A 208 0.94 1.23 4.18
N SER A 209 0.12 2.05 3.55
CA SER A 209 -0.81 2.95 4.24
C SER A 209 -1.87 2.22 5.08
N HIS A 210 -2.07 0.91 4.86
CA HIS A 210 -2.93 0.07 5.70
C HIS A 210 -2.45 0.01 7.17
N PHE A 211 -1.15 -0.10 7.40
CA PHE A 211 -0.59 -0.32 8.74
C PHE A 211 0.32 0.80 9.25
N THR A 212 0.66 1.79 8.41
CA THR A 212 1.51 2.93 8.79
C THR A 212 1.10 4.21 8.09
N SER A 213 1.27 5.36 8.74
CA SER A 213 1.10 6.68 8.13
C SER A 213 2.36 7.20 7.43
N LEU A 214 3.45 6.42 7.39
CA LEU A 214 4.71 6.85 6.80
C LEU A 214 4.57 7.33 5.34
N PRO A 215 3.87 6.63 4.43
CA PRO A 215 3.77 7.09 3.05
C PRO A 215 3.18 8.51 2.92
N SER A 216 2.12 8.82 3.66
CA SER A 216 1.51 10.14 3.63
C SER A 216 2.34 11.21 4.37
N ALA A 217 3.12 10.82 5.37
CA ALA A 217 4.01 11.72 6.11
C ALA A 217 5.26 12.07 5.31
N LEU A 218 5.82 11.12 4.55
CA LEU A 218 7.01 11.32 3.73
C LEU A 218 6.69 11.99 2.40
N PHE A 219 5.59 11.61 1.80
CA PHE A 219 5.14 12.07 0.49
C PHE A 219 3.74 12.68 0.56
N PRO A 220 3.59 13.85 1.24
CA PRO A 220 2.31 14.54 1.28
C PRO A 220 1.88 14.96 -0.12
N GLN A 221 0.57 14.95 -0.39
CA GLN A 221 0.01 15.27 -1.71
C GLN A 221 -1.04 16.39 -1.62
N SER A 222 -0.90 17.29 -0.66
CA SER A 222 -1.84 18.39 -0.44
C SER A 222 -1.74 19.50 -1.48
N THR A 223 -0.57 19.66 -2.10
CA THR A 223 -0.35 20.69 -3.13
C THR A 223 -0.06 20.06 -4.49
N ARG A 224 -0.33 20.82 -5.59
CA ARG A 224 0.00 20.38 -6.95
C ARG A 224 1.48 20.06 -7.14
N TRP A 225 2.34 20.81 -6.47
CA TRP A 225 3.78 20.61 -6.49
C TRP A 225 4.19 19.29 -5.81
N GLN A 226 3.63 18.97 -4.64
CA GLN A 226 3.85 17.68 -3.98
C GLN A 226 3.33 16.51 -4.81
N GLN A 227 2.16 16.67 -5.43
CA GLN A 227 1.59 15.66 -6.33
C GLN A 227 2.47 15.42 -7.56
N LYS A 228 3.08 16.49 -8.16
CA LYS A 228 4.03 16.36 -9.26
C LYS A 228 5.22 15.50 -8.83
N ARG A 229 5.85 15.80 -7.69
CA ARG A 229 7.01 15.06 -7.18
C ARG A 229 6.68 13.61 -6.83
N PHE A 230 5.54 13.37 -6.22
CA PHE A 230 5.09 12.01 -5.95
C PHE A 230 4.90 11.22 -7.25
N LYS A 231 4.32 11.82 -8.29
CA LYS A 231 4.22 11.21 -9.62
C LYS A 231 5.58 10.92 -10.25
N GLN A 232 6.54 11.86 -10.12
CA GLN A 232 7.92 11.65 -10.59
C GLN A 232 8.59 10.48 -9.88
N LEU A 233 8.48 10.40 -8.54
CA LEU A 233 9.00 9.28 -7.78
C LEU A 233 8.33 7.95 -8.16
N CYS A 234 7.02 7.94 -8.40
CA CYS A 234 6.28 6.74 -8.77
C CYS A 234 6.42 6.35 -10.25
N ALA A 235 7.04 7.19 -11.09
CA ALA A 235 7.29 6.84 -12.48
C ALA A 235 8.22 5.63 -12.58
N PRO A 236 7.86 4.59 -13.36
CA PRO A 236 8.70 3.41 -13.48
C PRO A 236 10.05 3.76 -14.12
N PRO A 237 11.17 3.14 -13.69
CA PRO A 237 12.50 3.40 -14.26
C PRO A 237 12.58 3.20 -15.77
N SER A 238 11.70 2.41 -16.37
CA SER A 238 11.59 2.26 -17.83
C SER A 238 11.27 3.57 -18.55
N MET A 239 10.66 4.56 -17.89
CA MET A 239 10.41 5.89 -18.45
C MET A 239 11.68 6.71 -18.69
N LEU A 240 12.84 6.29 -18.17
CA LEU A 240 14.13 6.90 -18.52
C LEU A 240 14.39 6.94 -20.04
N ARG A 241 13.76 6.04 -20.81
CA ARG A 241 13.83 6.05 -22.27
C ARG A 241 13.16 7.29 -22.88
N HIS A 242 12.27 7.94 -22.13
CA HIS A 242 11.50 9.11 -22.55
C HIS A 242 11.81 10.32 -21.67
N TRP A 243 13.03 10.40 -21.17
CA TRP A 243 13.49 11.41 -20.23
C TRP A 243 13.29 12.85 -20.71
N THR A 244 13.31 13.10 -22.01
CA THR A 244 13.06 14.42 -22.62
C THR A 244 11.66 14.98 -22.32
N HIS A 245 10.72 14.14 -21.91
CA HIS A 245 9.35 14.53 -21.56
C HIS A 245 9.13 14.70 -20.07
N LEU A 246 10.15 14.43 -19.24
CA LEU A 246 10.08 14.51 -17.79
C LEU A 246 10.84 15.76 -17.32
N ASP A 247 10.07 16.80 -17.00
CA ASP A 247 10.60 18.02 -16.40
C ASP A 247 10.94 17.76 -14.92
N THR A 248 12.21 17.46 -14.65
CA THR A 248 12.78 17.22 -13.34
C THR A 248 13.86 18.25 -13.04
N SER A 249 13.95 18.68 -11.79
CA SER A 249 14.95 19.64 -11.34
C SER A 249 15.73 19.08 -10.14
N GLU A 250 16.89 19.68 -9.87
CA GLU A 250 17.67 19.36 -8.66
C GLU A 250 16.84 19.57 -7.38
N ALA A 251 15.99 20.61 -7.34
CA ALA A 251 15.09 20.84 -6.21
C ALA A 251 14.05 19.73 -6.01
N ASP A 252 13.62 19.06 -7.09
CA ASP A 252 12.74 17.90 -7.01
C ASP A 252 13.50 16.70 -6.43
N PHE A 253 14.74 16.50 -6.87
CA PHE A 253 15.60 15.44 -6.33
C PHE A 253 15.89 15.66 -4.83
N ILE A 254 16.37 16.84 -4.43
CA ILE A 254 16.68 17.15 -3.03
C ILE A 254 15.48 16.88 -2.12
N TYR A 255 14.29 17.35 -2.51
CA TYR A 255 13.07 17.11 -1.75
C TYR A 255 12.77 15.62 -1.55
N LEU A 256 12.89 14.82 -2.60
CA LEU A 256 12.63 13.37 -2.55
C LEU A 256 13.74 12.64 -1.79
N PHE A 257 14.98 13.09 -1.95
CA PHE A 257 16.13 12.54 -1.25
C PHE A 257 16.02 12.75 0.26
N ASP A 258 15.69 13.96 0.71
CA ASP A 258 15.55 14.26 2.14
C ASP A 258 14.39 13.50 2.81
N ALA A 259 13.37 13.12 2.05
CA ALA A 259 12.25 12.33 2.56
C ALA A 259 12.64 10.89 2.90
N LEU A 260 13.51 10.23 2.11
CA LEU A 260 13.77 8.80 2.20
C LEU A 260 14.68 8.37 3.36
N PRO A 261 15.84 9.00 3.67
CA PRO A 261 16.69 8.60 4.78
C PRO A 261 15.99 8.69 6.13
N ASN A 262 15.11 9.68 6.29
CA ASN A 262 14.28 9.82 7.50
C ASN A 262 13.34 8.63 7.73
N SER A 263 12.98 7.88 6.70
CA SER A 263 12.15 6.68 6.82
C SER A 263 12.91 5.49 7.41
N VAL A 264 14.17 5.33 7.07
CA VAL A 264 15.05 4.25 7.53
C VAL A 264 15.48 4.50 8.98
N THR A 265 15.94 5.70 9.29
CA THR A 265 16.42 6.09 10.64
C THR A 265 15.30 6.18 11.68
N ARG A 266 14.10 6.66 11.32
CA ARG A 266 12.97 6.72 12.27
C ARG A 266 12.51 5.35 12.74
N ARG A 267 12.78 4.29 11.99
CA ARG A 267 12.43 2.93 12.38
C ARG A 267 13.49 2.21 13.19
N ALA A 268 14.77 2.48 12.98
CA ALA A 268 15.82 1.98 13.84
C ALA A 268 15.60 2.37 15.32
N ASN A 269 14.92 3.51 15.54
CA ASN A 269 14.59 4.05 16.86
C ASN A 269 13.15 3.74 17.33
N SER A 270 12.31 3.13 16.50
CA SER A 270 10.97 2.70 16.93
C SER A 270 11.07 1.31 17.56
N PRO A 271 10.59 1.11 18.80
CA PRO A 271 10.53 -0.23 19.36
C PRO A 271 9.71 -1.13 18.44
N PRO A 272 10.07 -2.44 18.33
CA PRO A 272 9.26 -3.38 17.58
C PRO A 272 7.83 -3.26 18.10
N PRO A 273 6.82 -3.28 17.22
CA PRO A 273 5.45 -3.06 17.62
C PRO A 273 5.04 -4.17 18.59
N ASN A 274 5.22 -3.91 19.89
CA ASN A 274 4.41 -4.48 20.95
C ASN A 274 3.02 -3.84 20.83
N SER A 275 2.47 -3.89 19.64
CA SER A 275 1.15 -3.40 19.38
C SER A 275 0.15 -4.29 20.11
N PRO A 276 -0.59 -3.77 21.08
CA PRO A 276 -1.62 -4.55 21.80
C PRO A 276 -2.74 -5.02 20.87
N VAL A 277 -2.81 -4.52 19.64
CA VAL A 277 -3.80 -4.92 18.62
C VAL A 277 -3.64 -6.40 18.21
N TRP A 278 -2.45 -6.99 18.40
CA TRP A 278 -2.17 -8.39 18.08
C TRP A 278 -2.04 -9.31 19.28
N LYS A 279 -2.41 -8.83 20.48
CA LYS A 279 -2.60 -9.73 21.60
C LYS A 279 -3.79 -10.61 21.26
N THR A 280 -3.48 -11.80 20.77
CA THR A 280 -4.39 -12.94 20.76
C THR A 280 -5.27 -12.89 22.00
N LYS A 281 -6.59 -12.76 21.82
CA LYS A 281 -7.54 -13.24 22.82
C LYS A 281 -7.22 -14.72 22.98
N ARG A 282 -6.42 -15.05 24.00
CA ARG A 282 -6.43 -16.40 24.54
C ARG A 282 -7.83 -16.58 25.08
N GLN A 283 -8.61 -17.35 24.39
CA GLN A 283 -9.81 -17.94 25.00
C GLN A 283 -9.36 -19.12 25.85
N PRO A 284 -10.01 -19.29 27.02
CA PRO A 284 -9.78 -20.42 27.90
C PRO A 284 -10.13 -21.75 27.26
#